data_4fc77e2a9e19ab16494c49aebb7c41c8
#
_entry.id   4fc77e2a9e19ab16494c49aebb7c41c8
#
_cell.length_a   1.000
_cell.length_b   1.000
_cell.length_c   1.000
_cell.angle_alpha   90.00
_cell.angle_beta   90.00
_cell.angle_gamma   90.00
#
_symmetry.space_group_name_H-M   'P 1'
#
loop_
_entity.id
_entity.type
_entity.pdbx_description
1 polymer ?
#
loop_
_entity_poly.entity_id
_entity_poly.type
_entity_poly.pdbx_seq_one_letter_code
_entity_poly.pdbx_strand_id
1 'polypeptide(L)'
;METKPLIQSESDVKTLLKPIVVGGDILAYSYVRELHRAFGIESTIVLAAADIKMLSTSRFTDYRLTPDIHDAAVLYRTLEEIAHDLKAENPAFVPLVLGCDDCHARMLSSGKERLKAAGIVVPYIDFDLLDEITQKRRFYEICEELSIPYPKTWYFDCSDAGPDELPLDELPFPLIAKPSNSAQFQDAEPTVEGWRKIYEIEDAEEMARVWKTLRASSYDNLMVLQDFIPGGDDAIRTLTTFSDAAGDVRVVSGGVVCLQDHDPTAIGNPVCIVGECEKRVIDCAKRFVKHVGYRGMANFDIKYDERDGSFRFFEVNTRCGRNTYYMSLGGQNFAELIVREFVLGQAIPYHEAYDPFVYCCVPAYVLKRSMKNKRRLSEALHRLKTTADPYPLHYAPDTASHNLWAKIM
;
A
#
# COMPACT_ATOMS: atom_id res chain seq x y z
N MET A 1 6.21 -26.31 -0.73
CA MET A 1 5.05 -27.23 -0.52
C MET A 1 3.94 -26.73 -1.42
N GLU A 2 3.38 -27.60 -2.27
CA GLU A 2 2.18 -27.24 -3.04
C GLU A 2 1.02 -27.01 -2.08
N THR A 3 0.42 -25.84 -2.17
CA THR A 3 -0.76 -25.49 -1.36
C THR A 3 -1.95 -26.30 -1.89
N LYS A 4 -2.55 -27.16 -1.07
CA LYS A 4 -3.74 -27.90 -1.48
C LYS A 4 -4.85 -26.89 -1.79
N PRO A 5 -5.49 -26.96 -2.97
CA PRO A 5 -6.54 -26.02 -3.34
C PRO A 5 -7.73 -26.13 -2.36
N LEU A 6 -8.24 -24.97 -1.95
CA LEU A 6 -9.44 -24.88 -1.10
C LEU A 6 -10.71 -24.91 -1.95
N ILE A 7 -10.64 -24.41 -3.18
CA ILE A 7 -11.66 -24.52 -4.23
C ILE A 7 -11.01 -25.25 -5.39
N GLN A 8 -11.67 -26.32 -5.90
CA GLN A 8 -11.08 -27.23 -6.88
C GLN A 8 -11.13 -26.69 -8.32
N SER A 9 -12.13 -25.87 -8.64
CA SER A 9 -12.36 -25.33 -9.97
C SER A 9 -12.52 -23.83 -9.94
N GLU A 10 -11.94 -23.15 -10.94
CA GLU A 10 -12.11 -21.71 -11.13
C GLU A 10 -13.58 -21.30 -11.32
N SER A 11 -14.38 -22.16 -11.97
CA SER A 11 -15.84 -21.94 -12.12
C SER A 11 -16.60 -21.89 -10.79
N ASP A 12 -16.09 -22.55 -9.75
CA ASP A 12 -16.73 -22.61 -8.44
C ASP A 12 -16.38 -21.40 -7.56
N VAL A 13 -15.36 -20.62 -7.94
CA VAL A 13 -14.95 -19.42 -7.20
C VAL A 13 -16.10 -18.44 -7.06
N LYS A 14 -16.88 -18.21 -8.12
CA LYS A 14 -18.03 -17.31 -8.10
C LYS A 14 -19.02 -17.63 -6.97
N THR A 15 -19.23 -18.89 -6.67
CA THR A 15 -20.24 -19.35 -5.71
C THR A 15 -19.67 -19.62 -4.32
N LEU A 16 -18.47 -20.18 -4.26
CA LEU A 16 -17.87 -20.66 -3.01
C LEU A 16 -16.97 -19.63 -2.32
N LEU A 17 -16.30 -18.76 -3.06
CA LEU A 17 -15.46 -17.72 -2.44
C LEU A 17 -16.34 -16.61 -1.83
N LYS A 18 -16.05 -16.27 -0.59
CA LYS A 18 -16.72 -15.19 0.16
C LYS A 18 -15.69 -14.17 0.59
N PRO A 19 -15.41 -13.16 -0.27
CA PRO A 19 -14.43 -12.13 0.07
C PRO A 19 -14.96 -11.19 1.17
N ILE A 20 -14.06 -10.85 2.09
CA ILE A 20 -14.29 -9.89 3.17
C ILE A 20 -13.20 -8.82 3.06
N VAL A 21 -13.57 -7.61 2.73
CA VAL A 21 -12.65 -6.46 2.64
C VAL A 21 -12.78 -5.62 3.90
N VAL A 22 -11.64 -5.34 4.54
CA VAL A 22 -11.55 -4.51 5.74
C VAL A 22 -10.94 -3.17 5.37
N GLY A 23 -11.74 -2.11 5.46
CA GLY A 23 -11.34 -0.75 5.10
C GLY A 23 -12.34 -0.05 4.20
N GLY A 24 -12.11 1.24 3.94
CA GLY A 24 -13.08 2.11 3.28
C GLY A 24 -12.49 3.05 2.22
N ASP A 25 -11.35 2.74 1.66
CA ASP A 25 -10.68 3.58 0.66
C ASP A 25 -10.86 3.09 -0.78
N ILE A 26 -10.13 3.72 -1.72
CA ILE A 26 -10.12 3.35 -3.15
C ILE A 26 -9.72 1.90 -3.36
N LEU A 27 -8.82 1.36 -2.53
CA LEU A 27 -8.39 -0.04 -2.63
C LEU A 27 -9.54 -0.99 -2.31
N ALA A 28 -10.38 -0.66 -1.30
CA ALA A 28 -11.54 -1.48 -0.97
C ALA A 28 -12.47 -1.66 -2.18
N TYR A 29 -12.80 -0.58 -2.88
CA TYR A 29 -13.59 -0.67 -4.09
C TYR A 29 -12.84 -1.36 -5.25
N SER A 30 -11.53 -1.16 -5.33
CA SER A 30 -10.71 -1.85 -6.32
C SER A 30 -10.73 -3.37 -6.14
N TYR A 31 -10.71 -3.89 -4.91
CA TYR A 31 -10.91 -5.31 -4.64
C TYR A 31 -12.29 -5.78 -5.11
N VAL A 32 -13.35 -5.06 -4.75
CA VAL A 32 -14.73 -5.41 -5.12
C VAL A 32 -14.87 -5.54 -6.64
N ARG A 33 -14.46 -4.52 -7.40
CA ARG A 33 -14.59 -4.53 -8.86
C ARG A 33 -13.70 -5.58 -9.54
N GLU A 34 -12.48 -5.79 -9.05
CA GLU A 34 -11.54 -6.72 -9.68
C GLU A 34 -11.89 -8.19 -9.37
N LEU A 35 -12.46 -8.48 -8.22
CA LEU A 35 -13.03 -9.80 -7.90
C LEU A 35 -14.26 -10.09 -8.77
N HIS A 36 -15.15 -9.11 -8.99
CA HIS A 36 -16.25 -9.27 -9.94
C HIS A 36 -15.73 -9.46 -11.37
N ARG A 37 -14.74 -8.66 -11.80
CA ARG A 37 -14.17 -8.75 -13.15
C ARG A 37 -13.53 -10.11 -13.43
N ALA A 38 -12.77 -10.66 -12.47
CA ALA A 38 -12.07 -11.93 -12.64
C ALA A 38 -13.00 -13.14 -12.55
N PHE A 39 -13.90 -13.16 -11.57
CA PHE A 39 -14.63 -14.36 -11.18
C PHE A 39 -16.16 -14.19 -11.20
N GLY A 40 -16.69 -13.01 -11.51
CA GLY A 40 -18.12 -12.74 -11.48
C GLY A 40 -18.71 -12.74 -10.06
N ILE A 41 -17.93 -12.40 -9.02
CA ILE A 41 -18.39 -12.33 -7.65
C ILE A 41 -19.36 -11.16 -7.50
N GLU A 42 -20.62 -11.45 -7.19
CA GLU A 42 -21.71 -10.47 -7.13
C GLU A 42 -21.83 -9.79 -5.76
N SER A 43 -21.18 -10.31 -4.71
CA SER A 43 -21.24 -9.74 -3.37
C SER A 43 -19.92 -9.93 -2.63
N THR A 44 -19.30 -8.82 -2.25
CA THR A 44 -18.14 -8.78 -1.36
C THR A 44 -18.57 -8.11 -0.05
N ILE A 45 -18.31 -8.76 1.08
CA ILE A 45 -18.55 -8.16 2.40
C ILE A 45 -17.51 -7.07 2.61
N VAL A 46 -17.96 -5.86 2.96
CA VAL A 46 -17.05 -4.73 3.23
C VAL A 46 -17.31 -4.20 4.63
N LEU A 47 -16.28 -4.28 5.47
CA LEU A 47 -16.28 -3.77 6.84
C LEU A 47 -15.59 -2.40 6.87
N ALA A 48 -16.32 -1.33 7.18
CA ALA A 48 -15.78 0.02 7.20
C ALA A 48 -16.19 0.79 8.45
N ALA A 49 -15.30 1.66 8.96
CA ALA A 49 -15.54 2.44 10.17
C ALA A 49 -16.56 3.57 10.00
N ALA A 50 -16.80 4.02 8.77
CA ALA A 50 -17.71 5.12 8.45
C ALA A 50 -18.55 4.81 7.19
N ASP A 51 -19.63 5.56 6.97
CA ASP A 51 -20.43 5.43 5.73
C ASP A 51 -19.67 6.00 4.52
N ILE A 52 -19.14 5.13 3.70
CA ILE A 52 -18.33 5.44 2.53
C ILE A 52 -19.17 5.23 1.26
N LYS A 53 -19.61 6.30 0.65
CA LYS A 53 -20.53 6.27 -0.51
C LYS A 53 -20.03 5.48 -1.70
N MET A 54 -18.72 5.48 -2.00
CA MET A 54 -18.16 4.67 -3.09
C MET A 54 -18.35 3.16 -2.86
N LEU A 55 -18.58 2.74 -1.62
CA LEU A 55 -18.80 1.33 -1.26
C LEU A 55 -20.28 1.06 -1.02
N SER A 56 -20.96 1.90 -0.21
CA SER A 56 -22.36 1.67 0.16
C SER A 56 -23.35 1.85 -1.00
N THR A 57 -22.96 2.49 -2.12
CA THR A 57 -23.79 2.61 -3.34
C THR A 57 -23.52 1.55 -4.40
N SER A 58 -22.47 0.75 -4.25
CA SER A 58 -22.15 -0.32 -5.19
C SER A 58 -23.09 -1.52 -5.01
N ARG A 59 -23.53 -2.10 -6.12
CA ARG A 59 -24.34 -3.34 -6.11
C ARG A 59 -23.53 -4.60 -5.75
N PHE A 60 -22.22 -4.49 -5.79
CA PHE A 60 -21.29 -5.60 -5.56
C PHE A 60 -20.81 -5.71 -4.11
N THR A 61 -21.31 -4.84 -3.21
CA THR A 61 -20.94 -4.83 -1.80
C THR A 61 -22.09 -5.25 -0.89
N ASP A 62 -21.78 -6.13 0.06
CA ASP A 62 -22.52 -6.28 1.31
C ASP A 62 -21.85 -5.37 2.33
N TYR A 63 -22.29 -4.11 2.36
CA TYR A 63 -21.64 -3.05 3.14
C TYR A 63 -22.09 -3.08 4.60
N ARG A 64 -21.11 -3.19 5.52
CA ARG A 64 -21.37 -3.29 6.96
C ARG A 64 -20.58 -2.21 7.70
N LEU A 65 -21.30 -1.30 8.35
CA LEU A 65 -20.72 -0.29 9.23
C LEU A 65 -20.18 -0.94 10.50
N THR A 66 -18.88 -0.82 10.73
CA THR A 66 -18.17 -1.41 11.87
C THR A 66 -17.23 -0.35 12.45
N PRO A 67 -17.74 0.57 13.32
CA PRO A 67 -17.00 1.77 13.77
C PRO A 67 -15.63 1.46 14.37
N ASP A 68 -15.53 0.40 15.18
CA ASP A 68 -14.29 0.06 15.91
C ASP A 68 -13.42 -0.98 15.18
N ILE A 69 -13.46 -0.99 13.82
CA ILE A 69 -12.74 -1.99 13.01
C ILE A 69 -11.21 -1.93 13.15
N HIS A 70 -10.68 -0.83 13.69
CA HIS A 70 -9.26 -0.67 14.01
C HIS A 70 -8.86 -1.24 15.39
N ASP A 71 -9.83 -1.71 16.19
CA ASP A 71 -9.57 -2.52 17.37
C ASP A 71 -9.43 -4.00 16.97
N ALA A 72 -8.28 -4.60 17.28
CA ALA A 72 -7.97 -5.98 16.87
C ALA A 72 -8.97 -7.00 17.48
N ALA A 73 -9.44 -6.80 18.72
CA ALA A 73 -10.39 -7.70 19.35
C ALA A 73 -11.77 -7.63 18.69
N VAL A 74 -12.20 -6.42 18.29
CA VAL A 74 -13.42 -6.19 17.52
C VAL A 74 -13.30 -6.82 16.14
N LEU A 75 -12.19 -6.56 15.43
CA LEU A 75 -11.94 -7.11 14.09
C LEU A 75 -12.00 -8.65 14.10
N TYR A 76 -11.25 -9.31 14.99
CA TYR A 76 -11.19 -10.76 15.01
C TYR A 76 -12.55 -11.38 15.36
N ARG A 77 -13.25 -10.85 16.37
CA ARG A 77 -14.59 -11.33 16.72
C ARG A 77 -15.56 -11.20 15.53
N THR A 78 -15.60 -10.04 14.88
CA THR A 78 -16.45 -9.79 13.72
C THR A 78 -16.16 -10.75 12.57
N LEU A 79 -14.88 -11.01 12.28
CA LEU A 79 -14.47 -11.94 11.23
C LEU A 79 -14.84 -13.39 11.58
N GLU A 80 -14.67 -13.80 12.83
CA GLU A 80 -15.05 -15.14 13.32
C GLU A 80 -16.55 -15.36 13.25
N GLU A 81 -17.37 -14.38 13.65
CA GLU A 81 -18.82 -14.40 13.55
C GLU A 81 -19.26 -14.54 12.08
N ILE A 82 -18.70 -13.74 11.17
CA ILE A 82 -18.99 -13.84 9.73
C ILE A 82 -18.60 -15.23 9.19
N ALA A 83 -17.44 -15.74 9.55
CA ALA A 83 -16.99 -17.06 9.09
C ALA A 83 -17.88 -18.17 9.62
N HIS A 84 -18.30 -18.08 10.88
CA HIS A 84 -19.25 -19.02 11.50
C HIS A 84 -20.59 -19.05 10.74
N ASP A 85 -21.17 -17.88 10.47
CA ASP A 85 -22.45 -17.77 9.76
C ASP A 85 -22.35 -18.30 8.33
N LEU A 86 -21.29 -17.94 7.61
CA LEU A 86 -21.03 -18.45 6.25
C LEU A 86 -20.89 -19.98 6.24
N LYS A 87 -20.17 -20.56 7.21
CA LYS A 87 -20.01 -22.02 7.32
C LYS A 87 -21.29 -22.73 7.77
N ALA A 88 -22.13 -22.09 8.56
CA ALA A 88 -23.45 -22.62 8.93
C ALA A 88 -24.42 -22.65 7.72
N GLU A 89 -24.33 -21.62 6.85
CA GLU A 89 -25.09 -21.58 5.59
C GLU A 89 -24.60 -22.65 4.61
N ASN A 90 -23.30 -22.73 4.38
CA ASN A 90 -22.71 -23.75 3.52
C ASN A 90 -21.25 -24.04 3.97
N PRO A 91 -20.96 -25.25 4.47
CA PRO A 91 -19.61 -25.64 4.88
C PRO A 91 -18.54 -25.53 3.80
N ALA A 92 -18.93 -25.50 2.50
CA ALA A 92 -18.03 -25.36 1.37
C ALA A 92 -17.61 -23.89 1.10
N PHE A 93 -18.26 -22.90 1.71
CA PHE A 93 -17.85 -21.50 1.54
C PHE A 93 -16.45 -21.28 2.07
N VAL A 94 -15.67 -20.48 1.34
CA VAL A 94 -14.28 -20.13 1.64
C VAL A 94 -14.18 -18.62 1.90
N PRO A 95 -14.20 -18.17 3.16
CA PRO A 95 -13.96 -16.77 3.49
C PRO A 95 -12.51 -16.38 3.18
N LEU A 96 -12.33 -15.24 2.49
CA LEU A 96 -11.01 -14.64 2.19
C LEU A 96 -11.01 -13.21 2.71
N VAL A 97 -10.10 -12.87 3.63
CA VAL A 97 -10.01 -11.52 4.20
C VAL A 97 -8.90 -10.70 3.55
N LEU A 98 -9.22 -9.44 3.18
CA LEU A 98 -8.34 -8.48 2.50
C LEU A 98 -8.38 -7.14 3.24
N GLY A 99 -7.26 -6.63 3.72
CA GLY A 99 -7.13 -5.34 4.39
C GLY A 99 -6.66 -4.23 3.45
N CYS A 100 -7.06 -3.00 3.70
CA CYS A 100 -6.78 -1.87 2.84
C CYS A 100 -5.62 -0.98 3.29
N ASP A 101 -5.21 -1.07 4.55
CA ASP A 101 -4.14 -0.26 5.12
C ASP A 101 -3.14 -1.07 5.95
N ASP A 102 -2.09 -0.42 6.43
CA ASP A 102 -1.02 -1.06 7.19
C ASP A 102 -1.49 -1.56 8.55
N CYS A 103 -2.44 -0.87 9.19
CA CYS A 103 -3.04 -1.30 10.46
C CYS A 103 -3.79 -2.62 10.26
N HIS A 104 -4.65 -2.70 9.23
CA HIS A 104 -5.36 -3.93 8.90
C HIS A 104 -4.41 -5.06 8.52
N ALA A 105 -3.37 -4.79 7.70
CA ALA A 105 -2.37 -5.81 7.35
C ALA A 105 -1.66 -6.37 8.59
N ARG A 106 -1.26 -5.50 9.53
CA ARG A 106 -0.63 -5.91 10.81
C ARG A 106 -1.57 -6.75 11.65
N MET A 107 -2.83 -6.32 11.83
CA MET A 107 -3.82 -7.09 12.60
C MET A 107 -4.10 -8.44 11.96
N LEU A 108 -4.33 -8.49 10.64
CA LEU A 108 -4.62 -9.74 9.94
C LEU A 108 -3.43 -10.70 9.97
N SER A 109 -2.21 -10.19 9.87
CA SER A 109 -0.98 -10.98 9.99
C SER A 109 -0.79 -11.49 11.43
N SER A 110 -0.98 -10.65 12.44
CA SER A 110 -0.88 -11.03 13.87
C SER A 110 -1.93 -12.06 14.26
N GLY A 111 -3.18 -11.89 13.78
CA GLY A 111 -4.29 -12.82 14.03
C GLY A 111 -4.34 -14.03 13.09
N LYS A 112 -3.35 -14.23 12.22
CA LYS A 112 -3.40 -15.17 11.10
C LYS A 112 -3.77 -16.60 11.50
N GLU A 113 -3.14 -17.16 12.53
CA GLU A 113 -3.41 -18.52 12.98
C GLU A 113 -4.81 -18.65 13.62
N ARG A 114 -5.25 -17.65 14.36
CA ARG A 114 -6.60 -17.56 14.92
C ARG A 114 -7.67 -17.55 13.82
N LEU A 115 -7.48 -16.69 12.81
CA LEU A 115 -8.40 -16.56 11.68
C LEU A 115 -8.41 -17.81 10.79
N LYS A 116 -7.26 -18.44 10.57
CA LYS A 116 -7.18 -19.74 9.88
C LYS A 116 -7.91 -20.83 10.63
N ALA A 117 -7.83 -20.86 11.97
CA ALA A 117 -8.60 -21.83 12.79
C ALA A 117 -10.12 -21.64 12.64
N ALA A 118 -10.57 -20.40 12.38
CA ALA A 118 -11.97 -20.10 12.02
C ALA A 118 -12.31 -20.42 10.54
N GLY A 119 -11.34 -20.92 9.75
CA GLY A 119 -11.53 -21.30 8.35
C GLY A 119 -11.43 -20.12 7.37
N ILE A 120 -10.81 -19.01 7.77
CA ILE A 120 -10.60 -17.80 6.94
C ILE A 120 -9.25 -17.89 6.26
N VAL A 121 -9.20 -17.59 4.96
CA VAL A 121 -7.96 -17.42 4.20
C VAL A 121 -7.38 -16.04 4.48
N VAL A 122 -6.13 -15.99 4.93
CA VAL A 122 -5.41 -14.76 5.28
C VAL A 122 -4.17 -14.63 4.40
N PRO A 123 -4.19 -13.85 3.29
CA PRO A 123 -3.13 -13.80 2.28
C PRO A 123 -2.01 -12.83 2.64
N TYR A 124 -1.55 -12.86 3.88
CA TYR A 124 -0.46 -12.02 4.40
C TYR A 124 0.70 -12.89 4.87
N ILE A 125 1.90 -12.32 4.89
CA ILE A 125 3.09 -12.93 5.50
C ILE A 125 2.90 -13.11 7.01
N ASP A 126 3.76 -13.87 7.65
CA ASP A 126 3.73 -14.03 9.10
C ASP A 126 4.14 -12.74 9.80
N PHE A 127 3.57 -12.51 11.00
CA PHE A 127 3.70 -11.23 11.70
C PHE A 127 5.16 -10.87 12.02
N ASP A 128 5.97 -11.84 12.41
CA ASP A 128 7.39 -11.60 12.73
C ASP A 128 8.14 -11.03 11.52
N LEU A 129 7.92 -11.60 10.33
CA LEU A 129 8.51 -11.09 9.11
C LEU A 129 7.93 -9.70 8.74
N LEU A 130 6.60 -9.52 8.88
CA LEU A 130 5.97 -8.23 8.62
C LEU A 130 6.57 -7.15 9.52
N ASP A 131 6.64 -7.42 10.83
CA ASP A 131 7.17 -6.48 11.81
C ASP A 131 8.64 -6.17 11.55
N GLU A 132 9.46 -7.18 11.20
CA GLU A 132 10.86 -7.01 10.86
C GLU A 132 11.06 -6.06 9.68
N ILE A 133 10.46 -6.38 8.52
CA ILE A 133 10.75 -5.66 7.27
C ILE A 133 10.07 -4.29 7.15
N THR A 134 9.05 -4.01 7.96
CA THR A 134 8.41 -2.69 8.00
C THR A 134 9.13 -1.71 8.92
N GLN A 135 10.04 -2.18 9.77
CA GLN A 135 10.92 -1.30 10.55
C GLN A 135 11.95 -0.67 9.62
N LYS A 136 11.97 0.66 9.55
CA LYS A 136 12.86 1.40 8.62
C LYS A 136 14.33 1.01 8.76
N ARG A 137 14.80 0.83 9.99
CA ARG A 137 16.19 0.41 10.25
C ARG A 137 16.50 -0.93 9.61
N ARG A 138 15.65 -1.94 9.88
CA ARG A 138 15.85 -3.29 9.35
C ARG A 138 15.70 -3.34 7.83
N PHE A 139 14.73 -2.60 7.27
CA PHE A 139 14.58 -2.45 5.82
C PHE A 139 15.87 -1.92 5.17
N TYR A 140 16.51 -0.89 5.75
CA TYR A 140 17.74 -0.32 5.19
C TYR A 140 18.96 -1.22 5.40
N GLU A 141 19.04 -1.97 6.50
CA GLU A 141 20.07 -3.00 6.69
C GLU A 141 20.00 -4.06 5.58
N ILE A 142 18.80 -4.55 5.27
CA ILE A 142 18.57 -5.48 4.15
C ILE A 142 18.94 -4.83 2.81
N CYS A 143 18.58 -3.57 2.60
CA CYS A 143 18.98 -2.84 1.39
C CYS A 143 20.50 -2.76 1.24
N GLU A 144 21.22 -2.47 2.33
CA GLU A 144 22.69 -2.47 2.38
C GLU A 144 23.28 -3.84 1.99
N GLU A 145 22.83 -4.91 2.69
CA GLU A 145 23.25 -6.30 2.43
C GLU A 145 23.07 -6.68 0.95
N LEU A 146 21.98 -6.21 0.33
CA LEU A 146 21.63 -6.53 -1.05
C LEU A 146 22.13 -5.51 -2.08
N SER A 147 22.86 -4.48 -1.66
CA SER A 147 23.29 -3.37 -2.52
C SER A 147 22.12 -2.73 -3.27
N ILE A 148 21.00 -2.51 -2.57
CA ILE A 148 19.82 -1.78 -3.05
C ILE A 148 19.98 -0.33 -2.60
N PRO A 149 19.95 0.67 -3.50
CA PRO A 149 20.08 2.06 -3.09
C PRO A 149 18.92 2.53 -2.21
N TYR A 150 19.23 3.22 -1.13
CA TYR A 150 18.27 3.84 -0.21
C TYR A 150 18.78 5.25 0.20
N PRO A 151 17.92 6.12 0.77
CA PRO A 151 18.37 7.42 1.26
C PRO A 151 19.39 7.26 2.38
N LYS A 152 20.49 8.00 2.35
CA LYS A 152 21.43 8.05 3.48
C LYS A 152 20.67 8.44 4.74
N THR A 153 20.81 7.67 5.80
CA THR A 153 19.93 7.73 6.97
C THR A 153 20.74 7.73 8.26
N TRP A 154 20.34 8.59 9.18
CA TRP A 154 20.88 8.69 10.54
C TRP A 154 19.76 8.50 11.56
N TYR A 155 20.10 7.99 12.72
CA TYR A 155 19.15 7.70 13.79
C TYR A 155 19.63 8.39 15.06
N PHE A 156 18.78 9.22 15.65
CA PHE A 156 19.08 9.90 16.90
C PHE A 156 17.97 9.66 17.92
N ASP A 157 18.39 9.27 19.12
CA ASP A 157 17.48 8.97 20.22
C ASP A 157 16.98 10.27 20.87
N CYS A 158 15.66 10.47 20.92
CA CYS A 158 15.02 11.61 21.56
C CYS A 158 14.83 11.43 23.06
N SER A 159 15.05 10.23 23.60
CA SER A 159 14.98 9.98 25.05
C SER A 159 16.13 10.63 25.83
N ASP A 160 16.07 10.63 27.15
CA ASP A 160 17.15 11.14 28.05
C ASP A 160 18.50 10.46 27.83
N ALA A 161 18.49 9.23 27.23
CA ALA A 161 19.72 8.51 26.88
C ALA A 161 20.37 9.01 25.59
N GLY A 162 19.65 9.81 24.78
CA GLY A 162 20.15 10.34 23.53
C GLY A 162 21.05 11.57 23.68
N PRO A 163 21.69 12.04 22.58
CA PRO A 163 22.59 13.18 22.61
C PRO A 163 21.84 14.49 22.88
N ASP A 164 22.40 15.38 23.68
CA ASP A 164 21.86 16.72 23.91
C ASP A 164 21.94 17.58 22.64
N GLU A 165 23.02 17.42 21.87
CA GLU A 165 23.26 18.12 20.61
C GLU A 165 23.60 17.12 19.49
N LEU A 166 23.17 17.42 18.28
CA LEU A 166 23.47 16.62 17.10
C LEU A 166 24.80 17.05 16.47
N PRO A 167 25.51 16.14 15.75
CA PRO A 167 26.72 16.47 14.98
C PRO A 167 26.33 17.18 13.68
N LEU A 168 25.83 18.41 13.78
CA LEU A 168 25.22 19.14 12.66
C LEU A 168 26.19 19.39 11.49
N ASP A 169 27.49 19.51 11.77
CA ASP A 169 28.53 19.70 10.74
C ASP A 169 28.73 18.45 9.87
N GLU A 170 28.29 17.28 10.32
CA GLU A 170 28.39 16.01 9.60
C GLU A 170 27.13 15.68 8.77
N LEU A 171 26.08 16.48 8.92
CA LEU A 171 24.80 16.24 8.26
C LEU A 171 24.69 17.03 6.95
N PRO A 172 24.34 16.38 5.81
CA PRO A 172 24.18 17.05 4.52
C PRO A 172 22.78 17.67 4.40
N PHE A 173 22.66 18.95 4.59
CA PHE A 173 21.39 19.65 4.37
C PHE A 173 21.12 19.91 2.87
N PRO A 174 19.83 19.97 2.44
CA PRO A 174 18.61 19.77 3.26
C PRO A 174 18.37 18.32 3.68
N LEU A 175 17.59 18.10 4.76
CA LEU A 175 17.23 16.80 5.32
C LEU A 175 15.72 16.62 5.47
N ILE A 176 15.29 15.38 5.51
CA ILE A 176 13.96 15.00 6.03
C ILE A 176 14.13 14.42 7.43
N ALA A 177 13.42 14.98 8.40
CA ALA A 177 13.35 14.41 9.75
C ALA A 177 11.94 13.84 9.99
N LYS A 178 11.86 12.59 10.44
CA LYS A 178 10.61 11.88 10.71
C LYS A 178 10.77 10.92 11.89
N PRO A 179 9.69 10.63 12.65
CA PRO A 179 9.77 9.67 13.74
C PRO A 179 9.97 8.23 13.22
N SER A 180 10.67 7.41 13.99
CA SER A 180 10.72 5.96 13.72
C SER A 180 9.40 5.28 14.06
N ASN A 181 8.65 5.80 15.03
CA ASN A 181 7.32 5.35 15.43
C ASN A 181 6.31 6.51 15.29
N SER A 182 5.51 6.46 14.23
CA SER A 182 4.56 7.53 13.92
C SER A 182 3.38 7.59 14.90
N ALA A 183 2.95 6.46 15.47
CA ALA A 183 1.85 6.44 16.46
C ALA A 183 2.27 7.09 17.76
N GLN A 184 3.42 6.68 18.33
CA GLN A 184 3.97 7.29 19.54
C GLN A 184 4.26 8.78 19.34
N PHE A 185 4.71 9.19 18.18
CA PHE A 185 4.94 10.60 17.85
C PHE A 185 3.64 11.40 17.75
N GLN A 186 2.57 10.80 17.27
CA GLN A 186 1.24 11.39 17.28
C GLN A 186 0.73 11.59 18.71
N ASP A 187 0.97 10.63 19.60
CA ASP A 187 0.60 10.76 21.01
C ASP A 187 1.38 11.88 21.71
N ALA A 188 2.59 12.17 21.24
CA ALA A 188 3.43 13.26 21.77
C ALA A 188 3.08 14.65 21.19
N GLU A 189 2.19 14.77 20.19
CA GLU A 189 1.81 16.03 19.55
C GLU A 189 1.54 17.17 20.53
N PRO A 190 0.79 16.99 21.64
CA PRO A 190 0.51 18.08 22.59
C PRO A 190 1.76 18.68 23.25
N THR A 191 2.89 17.98 23.20
CA THR A 191 4.15 18.38 23.86
C THR A 191 5.21 18.91 22.89
N VAL A 192 4.95 18.79 21.56
CA VAL A 192 5.88 19.20 20.50
C VAL A 192 5.45 20.54 19.91
N GLU A 193 6.16 21.61 20.25
CA GLU A 193 5.91 22.93 19.66
C GLU A 193 6.17 22.89 18.14
N GLY A 194 5.19 23.32 17.34
CA GLY A 194 5.28 23.29 15.88
C GLY A 194 5.27 21.88 15.29
N TRP A 195 4.56 20.96 15.92
CA TRP A 195 4.45 19.57 15.49
C TRP A 195 4.12 19.42 14.00
N ARG A 196 4.85 18.53 13.35
CA ARG A 196 4.63 18.10 11.96
C ARG A 196 4.89 16.61 11.85
N LYS A 197 4.12 15.91 11.06
CA LYS A 197 4.35 14.49 10.76
C LYS A 197 5.74 14.23 10.15
N ILE A 198 6.22 15.18 9.34
CA ILE A 198 7.51 15.16 8.65
C ILE A 198 8.05 16.59 8.65
N TYR A 199 9.33 16.76 8.96
CA TYR A 199 10.05 18.04 8.89
C TYR A 199 10.97 18.02 7.66
N GLU A 200 10.85 19.02 6.80
CA GLU A 200 11.85 19.36 5.80
C GLU A 200 12.78 20.39 6.43
N ILE A 201 14.03 20.04 6.57
CA ILE A 201 15.04 20.81 7.30
C ILE A 201 16.04 21.37 6.30
N GLU A 202 16.08 22.68 6.15
CA GLU A 202 16.92 23.35 5.15
C GLU A 202 18.36 23.50 5.61
N ASP A 203 18.60 23.70 6.91
CA ASP A 203 19.91 23.98 7.47
C ASP A 203 20.12 23.50 8.91
N ALA A 204 21.36 23.63 9.39
CA ALA A 204 21.79 23.22 10.72
C ALA A 204 21.07 24.00 11.83
N GLU A 205 20.78 25.29 11.61
CA GLU A 205 20.10 26.13 12.63
C GLU A 205 18.65 25.67 12.83
N GLU A 206 17.96 25.37 11.74
CA GLU A 206 16.60 24.80 11.82
C GLU A 206 16.62 23.42 12.50
N MET A 207 17.58 22.55 12.16
CA MET A 207 17.70 21.24 12.81
C MET A 207 17.95 21.38 14.31
N ALA A 208 18.81 22.28 14.73
CA ALA A 208 19.06 22.53 16.16
C ALA A 208 17.79 22.96 16.91
N ARG A 209 16.98 23.85 16.30
CA ARG A 209 15.71 24.26 16.89
C ARG A 209 14.72 23.09 17.02
N VAL A 210 14.55 22.32 15.96
CA VAL A 210 13.66 21.15 15.93
C VAL A 210 14.14 20.12 16.95
N TRP A 211 15.44 19.82 16.99
CA TRP A 211 16.01 18.88 17.95
C TRP A 211 15.74 19.27 19.40
N LYS A 212 15.96 20.52 19.74
CA LYS A 212 15.67 21.06 21.07
C LYS A 212 14.21 20.88 21.47
N THR A 213 13.28 21.10 20.53
CA THR A 213 11.85 20.91 20.76
C THR A 213 11.50 19.44 20.98
N LEU A 214 12.08 18.54 20.17
CA LEU A 214 11.88 17.10 20.29
C LEU A 214 12.40 16.55 21.61
N ARG A 215 13.60 16.97 22.04
CA ARG A 215 14.20 16.59 23.33
C ARG A 215 13.40 17.10 24.53
N ALA A 216 12.67 18.17 24.39
CA ALA A 216 11.80 18.72 25.44
C ALA A 216 10.39 18.10 25.45
N SER A 217 10.07 17.25 24.49
CA SER A 217 8.75 16.62 24.33
C SER A 217 8.63 15.29 25.08
N SER A 218 7.45 14.69 25.07
CA SER A 218 7.21 13.34 25.59
C SER A 218 7.59 12.24 24.59
N TYR A 219 8.14 12.57 23.42
CA TYR A 219 8.60 11.58 22.45
C TYR A 219 9.98 11.04 22.86
N ASP A 220 10.01 9.79 23.27
CA ASP A 220 11.19 9.10 23.83
C ASP A 220 11.75 7.98 22.92
N ASN A 221 11.56 8.12 21.60
CA ASN A 221 12.02 7.15 20.62
C ASN A 221 12.95 7.79 19.57
N LEU A 222 13.36 7.03 18.56
CA LEU A 222 14.30 7.48 17.53
C LEU A 222 13.66 8.49 16.57
N MET A 223 14.36 9.58 16.29
CA MET A 223 14.15 10.41 15.12
C MET A 223 15.05 9.92 13.98
N VAL A 224 14.45 9.73 12.83
CA VAL A 224 15.12 9.30 11.59
C VAL A 224 15.38 10.53 10.74
N LEU A 225 16.64 10.85 10.51
CA LEU A 225 17.06 11.90 9.59
C LEU A 225 17.50 11.27 8.26
N GLN A 226 17.01 11.79 7.15
CA GLN A 226 17.34 11.27 5.82
C GLN A 226 17.79 12.38 4.88
N ASP A 227 18.77 12.06 4.04
CA ASP A 227 19.15 12.91 2.92
C ASP A 227 17.92 13.26 2.07
N PHE A 228 17.71 14.54 1.82
CA PHE A 228 16.62 15.00 0.96
C PHE A 228 16.90 14.62 -0.49
N ILE A 229 16.04 13.77 -1.05
CA ILE A 229 16.13 13.42 -2.47
C ILE A 229 15.36 14.47 -3.26
N PRO A 230 16.02 15.27 -4.13
CA PRO A 230 15.33 16.29 -4.91
C PRO A 230 14.35 15.71 -5.93
N GLY A 231 13.54 16.58 -6.53
CA GLY A 231 12.57 16.22 -7.54
C GLY A 231 11.12 16.28 -7.05
N GLY A 232 10.21 16.56 -7.97
CA GLY A 232 8.78 16.64 -7.74
C GLY A 232 8.10 15.27 -7.76
N ASP A 233 6.77 15.27 -7.97
CA ASP A 233 5.94 14.06 -8.01
C ASP A 233 6.48 13.05 -9.03
N ASP A 234 6.92 13.53 -10.19
CA ASP A 234 7.43 12.70 -11.29
C ASP A 234 8.83 12.09 -11.05
N ALA A 235 9.46 12.38 -9.93
CA ALA A 235 10.60 11.63 -9.42
C ALA A 235 10.15 10.36 -8.64
N ILE A 236 8.91 10.30 -8.15
CA ILE A 236 8.38 9.18 -7.38
C ILE A 236 8.06 8.01 -8.31
N ARG A 237 8.40 6.81 -7.86
CA ARG A 237 8.04 5.53 -8.49
C ARG A 237 7.24 4.69 -7.50
N THR A 238 6.24 4.02 -8.00
CA THR A 238 5.56 2.93 -7.27
C THR A 238 5.85 1.62 -7.99
N LEU A 239 6.12 0.57 -7.22
CA LEU A 239 6.35 -0.77 -7.73
C LEU A 239 5.61 -1.76 -6.85
N THR A 240 4.76 -2.58 -7.44
CA THR A 240 4.11 -3.69 -6.75
C THR A 240 4.61 -5.01 -7.32
N THR A 241 4.97 -5.93 -6.44
CA THR A 241 5.32 -7.31 -6.78
C THR A 241 4.29 -8.27 -6.20
N PHE A 242 4.08 -9.39 -6.89
CA PHE A 242 3.39 -10.56 -6.35
C PHE A 242 4.35 -11.74 -6.35
N SER A 243 4.54 -12.37 -5.19
CA SER A 243 5.45 -13.50 -5.00
C SER A 243 4.67 -14.75 -4.59
N ASP A 244 5.14 -15.91 -5.06
CA ASP A 244 4.59 -17.22 -4.69
C ASP A 244 5.12 -17.75 -3.34
N ALA A 245 4.71 -18.96 -2.99
CA ALA A 245 5.13 -19.63 -1.75
C ALA A 245 6.63 -19.92 -1.65
N ALA A 246 7.38 -19.86 -2.77
CA ALA A 246 8.84 -20.00 -2.80
C ALA A 246 9.56 -18.63 -2.64
N GLY A 247 8.83 -17.53 -2.52
CA GLY A 247 9.36 -16.18 -2.53
C GLY A 247 9.82 -15.71 -3.91
N ASP A 248 9.41 -16.40 -4.96
CA ASP A 248 9.75 -16.00 -6.33
C ASP A 248 8.70 -15.01 -6.85
N VAL A 249 9.17 -13.85 -7.31
CA VAL A 249 8.29 -12.87 -7.94
C VAL A 249 7.69 -13.45 -9.20
N ARG A 250 6.37 -13.49 -9.27
CA ARG A 250 5.59 -13.95 -10.41
C ARG A 250 5.03 -12.82 -11.24
N VAL A 251 4.61 -11.74 -10.60
CA VAL A 251 4.12 -10.56 -11.30
C VAL A 251 4.79 -9.33 -10.73
N VAL A 252 5.15 -8.42 -11.61
CA VAL A 252 5.64 -7.08 -11.24
C VAL A 252 4.94 -6.04 -12.10
N SER A 253 4.53 -4.95 -11.48
CA SER A 253 3.99 -3.77 -12.16
C SER A 253 4.50 -2.52 -11.47
N GLY A 254 4.64 -1.42 -12.23
CA GLY A 254 5.10 -0.17 -11.65
C GLY A 254 4.78 1.03 -12.52
N GLY A 255 5.00 2.20 -11.98
CA GLY A 255 4.77 3.44 -12.71
C GLY A 255 5.42 4.66 -12.10
N VAL A 256 5.46 5.70 -12.93
CA VAL A 256 5.86 7.06 -12.54
C VAL A 256 4.64 7.75 -11.94
N VAL A 257 4.77 8.28 -10.75
CA VAL A 257 3.75 9.12 -10.13
C VAL A 257 3.81 10.50 -10.80
N CYS A 258 2.83 10.79 -11.63
CA CYS A 258 2.74 12.05 -12.35
C CYS A 258 2.11 13.18 -11.52
N LEU A 259 1.27 12.80 -10.56
CA LEU A 259 0.66 13.70 -9.58
C LEU A 259 0.31 12.89 -8.34
N GLN A 260 0.64 13.41 -7.17
CA GLN A 260 0.18 12.92 -5.87
C GLN A 260 -0.84 13.89 -5.25
N ASP A 261 -1.52 13.44 -4.20
CA ASP A 261 -2.36 14.30 -3.40
C ASP A 261 -1.49 15.25 -2.57
N HIS A 262 -1.77 16.54 -2.65
CA HIS A 262 -1.03 17.57 -1.92
C HIS A 262 -1.81 18.08 -0.68
N ASP A 263 -2.94 17.46 -0.34
CA ASP A 263 -3.60 17.71 0.95
C ASP A 263 -2.66 17.22 2.08
N PRO A 264 -2.42 18.02 3.12
CA PRO A 264 -1.54 17.63 4.22
C PRO A 264 -1.87 16.28 4.89
N THR A 265 -3.15 15.88 4.86
CA THR A 265 -3.62 14.61 5.43
C THR A 265 -3.47 13.42 4.47
N ALA A 266 -3.33 13.69 3.17
CA ALA A 266 -3.29 12.69 2.11
C ALA A 266 -1.99 12.71 1.29
N ILE A 267 -1.03 13.53 1.69
CA ILE A 267 0.26 13.68 1.00
C ILE A 267 0.97 12.33 0.86
N GLY A 268 1.53 12.08 -0.32
CA GLY A 268 2.17 10.81 -0.66
C GLY A 268 1.24 9.80 -1.37
N ASN A 269 -0.09 10.05 -1.42
CA ASN A 269 -1.00 9.18 -2.17
C ASN A 269 -0.98 9.54 -3.66
N PRO A 270 -0.56 8.62 -4.56
CA PRO A 270 -0.63 8.87 -5.99
C PRO A 270 -2.06 9.02 -6.49
N VAL A 271 -2.33 10.08 -7.25
CA VAL A 271 -3.61 10.32 -7.93
C VAL A 271 -3.53 10.19 -9.45
N CYS A 272 -2.30 10.25 -10.02
CA CYS A 272 -2.06 9.95 -11.43
C CYS A 272 -0.74 9.18 -11.57
N ILE A 273 -0.81 7.98 -12.15
CA ILE A 273 0.34 7.10 -12.40
C ILE A 273 0.36 6.73 -13.88
N VAL A 274 1.51 6.85 -14.52
CA VAL A 274 1.76 6.37 -15.88
C VAL A 274 2.63 5.11 -15.79
N GLY A 275 2.19 4.02 -16.45
CA GLY A 275 2.89 2.74 -16.45
C GLY A 275 4.27 2.86 -17.09
N GLU A 276 5.30 2.73 -16.28
CA GLU A 276 6.71 2.74 -16.67
C GLU A 276 7.54 2.17 -15.51
N CYS A 277 8.46 1.24 -15.80
CA CYS A 277 9.36 0.78 -14.78
C CYS A 277 10.72 0.37 -15.37
N GLU A 278 11.78 0.73 -14.69
CA GLU A 278 13.13 0.41 -15.10
C GLU A 278 13.54 -0.97 -14.58
N LYS A 279 14.20 -1.76 -15.46
CA LYS A 279 14.65 -3.11 -15.13
C LYS A 279 15.46 -3.17 -13.81
N ARG A 280 16.33 -2.20 -13.55
CA ARG A 280 17.16 -2.14 -12.33
C ARG A 280 16.31 -2.01 -11.05
N VAL A 281 15.15 -1.33 -11.12
CA VAL A 281 14.21 -1.21 -10.00
C VAL A 281 13.55 -2.56 -9.74
N ILE A 282 13.12 -3.22 -10.81
CA ILE A 282 12.54 -4.57 -10.76
C ILE A 282 13.53 -5.56 -10.12
N ASP A 283 14.79 -5.55 -10.61
CA ASP A 283 15.82 -6.47 -10.13
C ASP A 283 16.14 -6.23 -8.63
N CYS A 284 16.10 -4.98 -8.16
CA CYS A 284 16.24 -4.67 -6.74
C CYS A 284 15.08 -5.25 -5.91
N ALA A 285 13.84 -4.99 -6.31
CA ALA A 285 12.67 -5.52 -5.61
C ALA A 285 12.64 -7.06 -5.59
N LYS A 286 12.99 -7.70 -6.72
CA LYS A 286 13.12 -9.17 -6.78
C LYS A 286 14.15 -9.72 -5.79
N ARG A 287 15.32 -9.08 -5.68
CA ARG A 287 16.34 -9.49 -4.70
C ARG A 287 15.82 -9.35 -3.28
N PHE A 288 15.16 -8.23 -2.97
CA PHE A 288 14.59 -7.98 -1.64
C PHE A 288 13.58 -9.06 -1.27
N VAL A 289 12.51 -9.24 -2.05
CA VAL A 289 11.43 -10.19 -1.72
C VAL A 289 11.90 -11.64 -1.67
N LYS A 290 12.86 -12.02 -2.55
CA LYS A 290 13.47 -13.34 -2.52
C LYS A 290 14.32 -13.58 -1.28
N HIS A 291 15.09 -12.56 -0.87
CA HIS A 291 15.96 -12.65 0.32
C HIS A 291 15.15 -12.87 1.59
N VAL A 292 14.04 -12.15 1.76
CA VAL A 292 13.19 -12.25 2.95
C VAL A 292 12.16 -13.39 2.86
N GLY A 293 12.07 -14.11 1.74
CA GLY A 293 11.09 -15.18 1.55
C GLY A 293 9.65 -14.68 1.51
N TYR A 294 9.43 -13.50 0.93
CA TYR A 294 8.12 -12.85 0.89
C TYR A 294 7.12 -13.61 0.03
N ARG A 295 5.87 -13.76 0.51
CA ARG A 295 4.75 -14.35 -0.22
C ARG A 295 3.57 -13.39 -0.30
N GLY A 296 3.01 -13.19 -1.49
CA GLY A 296 1.86 -12.31 -1.73
C GLY A 296 2.26 -10.95 -2.28
N MET A 297 1.44 -9.94 -2.01
CA MET A 297 1.61 -8.58 -2.52
C MET A 297 2.58 -7.76 -1.66
N ALA A 298 3.60 -7.17 -2.29
CA ALA A 298 4.47 -6.17 -1.67
C ALA A 298 4.52 -4.92 -2.55
N ASN A 299 4.33 -3.74 -1.96
CA ASN A 299 4.40 -2.47 -2.65
C ASN A 299 5.59 -1.64 -2.14
N PHE A 300 6.44 -1.17 -3.06
CA PHE A 300 7.64 -0.39 -2.76
C PHE A 300 7.43 1.07 -3.12
N ASP A 301 7.81 1.94 -2.19
CA ASP A 301 7.90 3.38 -2.43
C ASP A 301 9.34 3.75 -2.75
N ILE A 302 9.54 4.38 -3.92
CA ILE A 302 10.85 4.61 -4.52
C ILE A 302 10.89 6.03 -5.07
N LYS A 303 12.06 6.68 -4.99
CA LYS A 303 12.28 7.97 -5.62
C LYS A 303 13.52 7.94 -6.49
N TYR A 304 13.42 8.49 -7.68
CA TYR A 304 14.55 8.72 -8.56
C TYR A 304 15.38 9.90 -8.06
N ASP A 305 16.66 9.68 -7.86
CA ASP A 305 17.63 10.71 -7.48
C ASP A 305 18.39 11.17 -8.74
N GLU A 306 18.09 12.39 -9.21
CA GLU A 306 18.69 12.93 -10.42
C GLU A 306 20.17 13.28 -10.24
N ARG A 307 20.68 13.40 -8.99
CA ARG A 307 22.07 13.74 -8.69
C ARG A 307 23.03 12.65 -9.15
N ASP A 308 22.64 11.39 -9.04
CA ASP A 308 23.46 10.23 -9.41
C ASP A 308 22.74 9.21 -10.31
N GLY A 309 21.49 9.49 -10.67
CA GLY A 309 20.67 8.64 -11.51
C GLY A 309 20.22 7.36 -10.83
N SER A 310 20.28 7.24 -9.51
CA SER A 310 19.85 6.06 -8.75
C SER A 310 18.36 6.09 -8.43
N PHE A 311 17.81 4.93 -8.01
CA PHE A 311 16.47 4.81 -7.48
C PHE A 311 16.56 4.43 -6.01
N ARG A 312 16.17 5.34 -5.12
CA ARG A 312 16.23 5.16 -3.67
C ARG A 312 14.96 4.52 -3.17
N PHE A 313 15.08 3.35 -2.54
CA PHE A 313 13.98 2.63 -1.91
C PHE A 313 13.72 3.19 -0.51
N PHE A 314 12.49 3.62 -0.23
CA PHE A 314 12.13 4.23 1.06
C PHE A 314 11.53 3.24 2.04
N GLU A 315 10.68 2.33 1.55
CA GLU A 315 9.99 1.35 2.38
C GLU A 315 9.33 0.27 1.52
N VAL A 316 8.94 -0.81 2.18
CA VAL A 316 8.06 -1.83 1.64
C VAL A 316 6.77 -1.89 2.45
N ASN A 317 5.64 -1.79 1.75
CA ASN A 317 4.32 -1.99 2.32
C ASN A 317 3.89 -3.43 2.09
N THR A 318 3.54 -4.15 3.17
CA THR A 318 3.26 -5.59 3.16
C THR A 318 1.82 -5.93 2.78
N ARG A 319 1.27 -5.15 1.87
CA ARG A 319 -0.12 -5.20 1.39
C ARG A 319 -0.23 -4.59 0.00
N CYS A 320 -1.41 -4.67 -0.61
CA CYS A 320 -1.75 -3.85 -1.76
C CYS A 320 -1.72 -2.36 -1.40
N GLY A 321 -1.10 -1.54 -2.23
CA GLY A 321 -1.19 -0.08 -2.09
C GLY A 321 -2.58 0.42 -2.48
N ARG A 322 -2.97 1.60 -1.99
CA ARG A 322 -4.24 2.26 -2.32
C ARG A 322 -4.48 2.36 -3.84
N ASN A 323 -3.42 2.42 -4.61
CA ASN A 323 -3.38 2.57 -6.06
C ASN A 323 -3.12 1.25 -6.83
N THR A 324 -3.10 0.10 -6.17
CA THR A 324 -2.73 -1.20 -6.79
C THR A 324 -3.58 -1.58 -8.02
N TYR A 325 -4.75 -0.96 -8.20
CA TYR A 325 -5.56 -1.10 -9.41
C TYR A 325 -4.75 -0.85 -10.71
N TYR A 326 -3.66 -0.10 -10.65
CA TYR A 326 -2.79 0.10 -11.81
C TYR A 326 -2.19 -1.21 -12.35
N MET A 327 -2.01 -2.26 -11.52
CA MET A 327 -1.59 -3.60 -11.99
C MET A 327 -2.60 -4.20 -12.97
N SER A 328 -3.89 -4.03 -12.66
CA SER A 328 -4.97 -4.49 -13.57
C SER A 328 -4.97 -3.74 -14.88
N LEU A 329 -4.65 -2.44 -14.85
CA LEU A 329 -4.48 -1.63 -16.06
C LEU A 329 -3.25 -2.05 -16.88
N GLY A 330 -2.20 -2.54 -16.22
CA GLY A 330 -1.00 -3.10 -16.83
C GLY A 330 -1.14 -4.54 -17.32
N GLY A 331 -2.35 -5.12 -17.27
CA GLY A 331 -2.65 -6.44 -17.82
C GLY A 331 -2.73 -7.58 -16.82
N GLN A 332 -2.60 -7.33 -15.51
CA GLN A 332 -2.69 -8.38 -14.48
C GLN A 332 -3.65 -7.99 -13.35
N ASN A 333 -4.79 -8.64 -13.30
CA ASN A 333 -5.77 -8.43 -12.22
C ASN A 333 -5.18 -8.85 -10.87
N PHE A 334 -4.93 -7.88 -10.00
CA PHE A 334 -4.24 -8.10 -8.74
C PHE A 334 -5.05 -8.95 -7.74
N ALA A 335 -6.39 -8.85 -7.76
CA ALA A 335 -7.25 -9.65 -6.89
C ALA A 335 -7.31 -11.13 -7.37
N GLU A 336 -7.24 -11.35 -8.68
CA GLU A 336 -7.14 -12.68 -9.27
C GLU A 336 -5.85 -13.40 -8.83
N LEU A 337 -4.71 -12.71 -8.79
CA LEU A 337 -3.45 -13.29 -8.33
C LEU A 337 -3.55 -13.82 -6.91
N ILE A 338 -4.19 -13.06 -6.01
CA ILE A 338 -4.42 -13.49 -4.63
C ILE A 338 -5.27 -14.76 -4.56
N VAL A 339 -6.37 -14.81 -5.31
CA VAL A 339 -7.26 -15.97 -5.33
C VAL A 339 -6.55 -17.20 -5.93
N ARG A 340 -5.82 -17.03 -7.04
CA ARG A 340 -5.06 -18.13 -7.67
C ARG A 340 -4.04 -18.74 -6.72
N GLU A 341 -3.27 -17.93 -6.01
CA GLU A 341 -2.22 -18.40 -5.10
C GLU A 341 -2.79 -18.99 -3.81
N PHE A 342 -3.70 -18.27 -3.13
CA PHE A 342 -4.09 -18.59 -1.76
C PHE A 342 -5.36 -19.46 -1.65
N VAL A 343 -6.17 -19.51 -2.70
CA VAL A 343 -7.44 -20.26 -2.71
C VAL A 343 -7.39 -21.45 -3.67
N LEU A 344 -6.93 -21.22 -4.89
CA LEU A 344 -6.87 -22.25 -5.94
C LEU A 344 -5.56 -23.06 -5.92
N GLY A 345 -4.50 -22.58 -5.27
CA GLY A 345 -3.18 -23.21 -5.28
C GLY A 345 -2.57 -23.34 -6.69
N GLN A 346 -2.90 -22.40 -7.57
CA GLN A 346 -2.48 -22.42 -8.97
C GLN A 346 -1.13 -21.73 -9.16
N ALA A 347 -0.27 -22.33 -9.97
CA ALA A 347 0.97 -21.70 -10.37
C ALA A 347 0.70 -20.48 -11.25
N ILE A 348 1.36 -19.37 -10.92
CA ILE A 348 1.28 -18.11 -11.66
C ILE A 348 2.55 -17.99 -12.51
N PRO A 349 2.44 -17.89 -13.86
CA PRO A 349 3.61 -17.65 -14.71
C PRO A 349 4.20 -16.27 -14.44
N TYR A 350 5.51 -16.12 -14.66
CA TYR A 350 6.15 -14.81 -14.53
C TYR A 350 5.61 -13.85 -15.61
N HIS A 351 5.22 -12.64 -15.17
CA HIS A 351 4.71 -11.60 -16.04
C HIS A 351 5.12 -10.21 -15.55
N GLU A 352 5.51 -9.37 -16.50
CA GLU A 352 5.71 -7.94 -16.27
C GLU A 352 4.49 -7.18 -16.79
N ALA A 353 3.70 -6.60 -15.90
CA ALA A 353 2.44 -5.95 -16.21
C ALA A 353 2.67 -4.47 -16.60
N TYR A 354 3.11 -4.24 -17.83
CA TYR A 354 3.44 -2.93 -18.38
C TYR A 354 2.69 -2.59 -19.67
N ASP A 355 1.53 -3.15 -19.89
CA ASP A 355 0.68 -2.63 -20.96
C ASP A 355 0.54 -1.12 -20.78
N PRO A 356 0.65 -0.31 -21.86
CA PRO A 356 0.61 1.13 -21.73
C PRO A 356 -0.66 1.61 -21.05
N PHE A 357 -0.55 2.12 -19.82
CA PHE A 357 -1.70 2.55 -19.04
C PHE A 357 -1.48 3.93 -18.37
N VAL A 358 -2.60 4.52 -17.97
CA VAL A 358 -2.64 5.56 -16.93
C VAL A 358 -3.71 5.19 -15.88
N TYR A 359 -3.31 5.23 -14.63
CA TYR A 359 -4.20 5.22 -13.47
C TYR A 359 -4.51 6.67 -13.09
N CYS A 360 -5.76 7.03 -12.88
CA CYS A 360 -6.13 8.40 -12.56
C CYS A 360 -7.34 8.46 -11.62
N CYS A 361 -7.20 9.16 -10.49
CA CYS A 361 -8.28 9.36 -9.51
C CYS A 361 -9.00 10.70 -9.68
N VAL A 362 -8.50 11.57 -10.55
CA VAL A 362 -9.01 12.96 -10.69
C VAL A 362 -9.37 13.27 -12.13
N PRO A 363 -10.30 14.19 -12.36
CA PRO A 363 -10.62 14.63 -13.72
C PRO A 363 -9.45 15.27 -14.45
N ALA A 364 -9.40 15.14 -15.79
CA ALA A 364 -8.30 15.66 -16.62
C ALA A 364 -8.01 17.16 -16.45
N TYR A 365 -8.99 17.98 -16.06
CA TYR A 365 -8.76 19.41 -15.79
C TYR A 365 -7.87 19.64 -14.56
N VAL A 366 -7.95 18.76 -13.54
CA VAL A 366 -7.09 18.82 -12.36
C VAL A 366 -5.65 18.54 -12.77
N LEU A 367 -5.39 17.51 -13.60
CA LEU A 367 -4.05 17.24 -14.13
C LEU A 367 -3.48 18.46 -14.86
N LYS A 368 -4.28 19.10 -15.73
CA LYS A 368 -3.88 20.31 -16.48
C LYS A 368 -3.49 21.47 -15.57
N ARG A 369 -4.16 21.62 -14.42
CA ARG A 369 -3.94 22.70 -13.46
C ARG A 369 -2.74 22.43 -12.54
N SER A 370 -2.57 21.17 -12.10
CA SER A 370 -1.66 20.80 -11.00
C SER A 370 -0.30 20.29 -11.48
N MET A 371 -0.25 19.61 -12.63
CA MET A 371 1.00 19.02 -13.11
C MET A 371 1.96 20.09 -13.69
N LYS A 372 3.14 20.19 -13.10
CA LYS A 372 4.19 21.14 -13.55
C LYS A 372 4.94 20.61 -14.78
N ASN A 373 5.25 19.32 -14.83
CA ASN A 373 5.94 18.69 -15.95
C ASN A 373 5.02 18.53 -17.17
N LYS A 374 5.23 19.38 -18.20
CA LYS A 374 4.37 19.39 -19.40
C LYS A 374 4.50 18.16 -20.29
N ARG A 375 5.66 17.51 -20.30
CA ARG A 375 5.88 16.25 -21.02
C ARG A 375 5.04 15.14 -20.38
N ARG A 376 5.14 14.96 -19.04
CA ARG A 376 4.33 13.98 -18.30
C ARG A 376 2.82 14.27 -18.37
N LEU A 377 2.44 15.54 -18.35
CA LEU A 377 1.05 15.93 -18.56
C LEU A 377 0.54 15.50 -19.94
N SER A 378 1.29 15.77 -21.02
CA SER A 378 0.93 15.37 -22.37
C SER A 378 0.79 13.85 -22.48
N GLU A 379 1.71 13.10 -21.90
CA GLU A 379 1.67 11.64 -21.86
C GLU A 379 0.44 11.11 -21.12
N ALA A 380 0.19 11.60 -19.89
CA ALA A 380 -0.96 11.20 -19.09
C ALA A 380 -2.29 11.48 -19.81
N LEU A 381 -2.44 12.68 -20.42
CA LEU A 381 -3.63 13.04 -21.19
C LEU A 381 -3.81 12.20 -22.47
N HIS A 382 -2.72 11.80 -23.11
CA HIS A 382 -2.78 10.87 -24.25
C HIS A 382 -3.25 9.49 -23.79
N ARG A 383 -2.66 8.94 -22.72
CA ARG A 383 -3.01 7.63 -22.18
C ARG A 383 -4.42 7.59 -21.58
N LEU A 384 -4.95 8.68 -21.04
CA LEU A 384 -6.37 8.75 -20.62
C LEU A 384 -7.37 8.46 -21.73
N LYS A 385 -6.98 8.66 -23.01
CA LYS A 385 -7.85 8.38 -24.17
C LYS A 385 -7.71 6.94 -24.67
N THR A 386 -6.63 6.26 -24.31
CA THR A 386 -6.27 4.93 -24.83
C THR A 386 -6.36 3.82 -23.78
N THR A 387 -6.26 4.15 -22.50
CA THR A 387 -6.42 3.18 -21.40
C THR A 387 -7.91 2.87 -21.20
N ALA A 388 -8.24 1.60 -21.22
CA ALA A 388 -9.59 1.16 -20.84
C ALA A 388 -9.76 1.32 -19.31
N ASP A 389 -10.84 1.98 -18.88
CA ASP A 389 -11.19 2.14 -17.48
C ASP A 389 -10.08 2.77 -16.57
N PRO A 390 -9.48 3.92 -16.93
CA PRO A 390 -8.34 4.48 -16.19
C PRO A 390 -8.69 4.95 -14.75
N TYR A 391 -9.98 5.05 -14.44
CA TYR A 391 -10.51 5.55 -13.17
C TYR A 391 -10.90 4.41 -12.24
N PRO A 392 -10.24 4.25 -11.07
CA PRO A 392 -10.48 3.10 -10.18
C PRO A 392 -11.92 3.05 -9.64
N LEU A 393 -12.55 4.20 -9.44
CA LEU A 393 -13.90 4.31 -8.89
C LEU A 393 -15.03 4.16 -9.93
N HIS A 394 -14.73 4.33 -11.21
CA HIS A 394 -15.73 4.14 -12.27
C HIS A 394 -15.71 2.69 -12.77
N TYR A 395 -16.85 2.01 -12.69
CA TYR A 395 -17.00 0.63 -13.17
C TYR A 395 -18.35 0.45 -13.85
N ALA A 396 -18.33 0.36 -15.18
CA ALA A 396 -19.55 0.35 -15.99
C ALA A 396 -20.61 -0.70 -15.55
N PRO A 397 -20.24 -1.92 -15.10
CA PRO A 397 -21.20 -2.89 -14.59
C PRO A 397 -21.90 -2.51 -13.28
N ASP A 398 -21.39 -1.51 -12.55
CA ASP A 398 -21.98 -1.08 -11.27
C ASP A 398 -23.22 -0.18 -11.48
N THR A 399 -23.89 0.19 -10.40
CA THR A 399 -25.12 0.98 -10.45
C THR A 399 -24.90 2.35 -11.11
N ALA A 400 -25.96 2.89 -11.72
CA ALA A 400 -25.91 4.24 -12.28
C ALA A 400 -25.63 5.30 -11.20
N SER A 401 -26.15 5.12 -9.98
CA SER A 401 -25.91 6.03 -8.84
C SER A 401 -24.44 5.99 -8.40
N HIS A 402 -23.83 4.80 -8.31
CA HIS A 402 -22.41 4.67 -8.01
C HIS A 402 -21.54 5.36 -9.08
N ASN A 403 -21.79 5.06 -10.35
CA ASN A 403 -21.01 5.62 -11.46
C ASN A 403 -21.21 7.14 -11.62
N LEU A 404 -22.39 7.68 -11.25
CA LEU A 404 -22.60 9.12 -11.19
C LEU A 404 -21.79 9.75 -10.07
N TRP A 405 -21.81 9.14 -8.87
CA TRP A 405 -21.01 9.59 -7.74
C TRP A 405 -19.51 9.57 -8.04
N ALA A 406 -19.00 8.48 -8.65
CA ALA A 406 -17.60 8.35 -9.06
C ALA A 406 -17.13 9.42 -10.08
N LYS A 407 -18.03 10.07 -10.80
CA LYS A 407 -17.71 11.18 -11.72
C LYS A 407 -17.64 12.54 -11.05
N ILE A 408 -18.24 12.69 -9.87
CA ILE A 408 -18.29 13.95 -9.13
C ILE A 408 -17.07 14.10 -8.22
N MET A 409 -16.55 12.98 -7.71
CA MET A 409 -15.33 12.94 -6.92
C MET A 409 -14.07 13.06 -7.79
#